data_045a912c57d5c63409b9adc72bd9a15d
#
_entry.id   045a912c57d5c63409b9adc72bd9a15d
#
_cell.length_a   1.000
_cell.length_b   1.000
_cell.length_c   1.000
_cell.angle_alpha   90.00
_cell.angle_beta   90.00
_cell.angle_gamma   90.00
#
_symmetry.space_group_name_H-M   'P 1'
#
loop_
_entity.id
_entity.type
_entity.pdbx_description
1 polymer ?
#
loop_
_entity_poly.entity_id
_entity_poly.type
_entity_poly.pdbx_seq_one_letter_code
_entity_poly.pdbx_strand_id
1 'polypeptide(L)' 'MKVENLSQLQLNKNGKIYKIECNEGIKRRLLDMGLVKGTNIVPILVSPSGDPRAFLVRGTIIAIRKDDAKHIKIK' A
#
# COMPACT_ATOMS: atom_id res chain seq x y z
N MET A 1 5.90 -10.35 15.93
CA MET A 1 5.32 -10.29 14.58
C MET A 1 6.14 -9.37 13.69
N LYS A 2 6.43 -9.80 12.47
CA LYS A 2 7.27 -9.04 11.56
C LYS A 2 6.44 -7.99 10.82
N VAL A 3 6.93 -6.73 10.81
CA VAL A 3 6.29 -5.65 10.06
C VAL A 3 7.00 -5.51 8.72
N GLU A 4 6.22 -5.53 7.63
CA GLU A 4 6.75 -5.36 6.28
C GLU A 4 6.24 -4.04 5.71
N ASN A 5 6.87 -3.56 4.64
CA ASN A 5 6.29 -2.45 3.92
C ASN A 5 5.44 -2.98 2.75
N LEU A 6 4.57 -2.13 2.23
CA LEU A 6 3.61 -2.55 1.21
C LEU A 6 4.29 -3.01 -0.09
N SER A 7 5.47 -2.48 -0.40
CA SER A 7 6.17 -2.86 -1.63
C SER A 7 6.65 -4.31 -1.60
N GLN A 8 6.72 -4.91 -0.42
CA GLN A 8 7.19 -6.29 -0.23
C GLN A 8 6.05 -7.30 -0.15
N LEU A 9 4.82 -6.84 -0.09
CA LEU A 9 3.67 -7.74 0.03
C LEU A 9 3.46 -8.53 -1.25
N GLN A 10 3.32 -9.85 -1.12
CA GLN A 10 3.11 -10.71 -2.27
C GLN A 10 1.73 -10.53 -2.89
N LEU A 11 1.63 -10.72 -4.20
CA LEU A 11 0.36 -10.63 -4.91
C LEU A 11 -0.69 -11.54 -4.27
N ASN A 12 -1.91 -11.01 -4.20
CA ASN A 12 -3.08 -11.72 -3.66
C ASN A 12 -3.00 -12.04 -2.17
N LYS A 13 -2.02 -11.47 -1.46
CA LYS A 13 -1.93 -11.61 -0.01
C LYS A 13 -2.54 -10.39 0.65
N ASN A 14 -3.37 -10.62 1.66
CA ASN A 14 -3.96 -9.53 2.43
C ASN A 14 -2.95 -8.97 3.44
N GLY A 15 -2.81 -7.65 3.46
CA GLY A 15 -2.06 -6.97 4.49
C GLY A 15 -2.96 -5.98 5.19
N LYS A 16 -2.62 -5.61 6.40
CA LYS A 16 -3.35 -4.59 7.13
C LYS A 16 -2.42 -3.42 7.36
N ILE A 17 -2.88 -2.23 7.01
CA ILE A 17 -2.06 -1.03 7.16
C ILE A 17 -1.82 -0.76 8.63
N TYR A 18 -0.54 -0.65 8.99
CA TYR A 18 -0.13 -0.44 10.36
C TYR A 18 0.31 1.01 10.59
N LYS A 19 1.09 1.57 9.66
CA LYS A 19 1.65 2.90 9.82
C LYS A 19 2.14 3.43 8.48
N ILE A 20 2.05 4.74 8.28
CA ILE A 20 2.60 5.39 7.10
C ILE A 20 3.75 6.27 7.58
N GLU A 21 4.96 5.99 7.10
CA GLU A 21 6.16 6.71 7.50
C GLU A 21 6.72 7.48 6.31
N CYS A 22 6.28 8.72 6.13
CA CYS A 22 6.73 9.58 5.04
C CYS A 22 6.47 11.04 5.41
N ASN A 23 6.82 11.96 4.49
CA ASN A 23 6.58 13.36 4.76
C ASN A 23 5.08 13.67 4.71
N GLU A 24 4.71 14.84 5.24
CA GLU A 24 3.29 15.21 5.38
C GLU A 24 2.55 15.26 4.05
N GLY A 25 3.17 15.73 2.98
CA GLY A 25 2.51 15.84 1.69
C GLY A 25 2.11 14.49 1.13
N ILE A 26 3.04 13.53 1.15
CA ILE A 26 2.78 12.19 0.67
C ILE A 26 1.79 11.48 1.59
N LYS A 27 1.95 11.64 2.89
CA LYS A 27 1.07 11.03 3.88
C LYS A 27 -0.38 11.48 3.69
N ARG A 28 -0.59 12.78 3.50
CA ARG A 28 -1.93 13.33 3.28
C ARG A 28 -2.56 12.74 2.02
N ARG A 29 -1.78 12.65 0.94
CA ARG A 29 -2.27 12.08 -0.31
C ARG A 29 -2.72 10.64 -0.13
N LEU A 30 -1.91 9.83 0.58
CA LEU A 30 -2.24 8.44 0.83
C LEU A 30 -3.48 8.31 1.72
N LEU A 31 -3.60 9.16 2.73
CA LEU A 31 -4.78 9.17 3.59
C LEU A 31 -6.03 9.54 2.82
N ASP A 32 -5.93 10.49 1.89
CA ASP A 32 -7.05 10.90 1.05
C ASP A 32 -7.52 9.76 0.15
N MET A 33 -6.63 8.83 -0.18
CA MET A 33 -6.95 7.66 -0.97
C MET A 33 -7.58 6.54 -0.12
N GLY A 34 -7.72 6.75 1.18
CA GLY A 34 -8.33 5.77 2.08
C GLY A 34 -7.33 4.82 2.74
N LEU A 35 -6.03 5.11 2.62
CA LEU A 35 -5.00 4.24 3.19
C LEU A 35 -4.75 4.61 4.65
N VAL A 36 -5.69 4.22 5.51
CA VAL A 36 -5.61 4.54 6.94
C VAL A 36 -5.26 3.29 7.74
N LYS A 37 -4.76 3.50 8.95
CA LYS A 37 -4.38 2.40 9.85
C LYS A 37 -5.56 1.45 10.04
N GLY A 38 -5.30 0.16 9.95
CA GLY A 38 -6.31 -0.87 10.12
C GLY A 38 -7.03 -1.28 8.84
N THR A 39 -6.79 -0.59 7.73
CA THR A 39 -7.42 -0.91 6.46
C THR A 39 -6.73 -2.12 5.82
N ASN A 40 -7.55 -3.04 5.30
CA ASN A 40 -7.02 -4.19 4.55
C ASN A 40 -6.62 -3.75 3.14
N ILE A 41 -5.51 -4.28 2.65
CA ILE A 41 -4.99 -3.94 1.34
C ILE A 41 -4.41 -5.20 0.70
N VAL A 42 -4.75 -5.43 -0.57
CA VAL A 42 -4.32 -6.63 -1.30
C VAL A 42 -3.71 -6.22 -2.64
N PRO A 43 -2.44 -6.55 -2.90
CA PRO A 43 -1.87 -6.30 -4.22
C PRO A 43 -2.47 -7.30 -5.20
N ILE A 44 -3.01 -6.80 -6.32
CA ILE A 44 -3.71 -7.64 -7.29
C ILE A 44 -3.05 -7.69 -8.66
N LEU A 45 -2.26 -6.69 -9.01
CA LEU A 45 -1.60 -6.62 -10.31
C LEU A 45 -0.27 -5.91 -10.19
N VAL A 46 0.67 -6.31 -11.05
CA VAL A 46 1.95 -5.64 -11.19
C VAL A 46 2.07 -5.23 -12.65
N SER A 47 2.44 -3.97 -12.91
CA SER A 47 2.66 -3.52 -14.28
C SER A 47 3.84 -4.28 -14.90
N PRO A 48 3.95 -4.33 -16.24
CA PRO A 48 5.06 -5.05 -16.90
C PRO A 48 6.45 -4.63 -16.41
N SER A 49 6.61 -3.36 -16.03
CA SER A 49 7.89 -2.85 -15.52
C SER A 49 8.07 -3.10 -14.02
N GLY A 50 7.05 -3.65 -13.35
CA GLY A 50 7.09 -3.87 -11.90
C GLY A 50 6.60 -2.70 -11.08
N ASP A 51 6.31 -1.57 -11.70
CA ASP A 51 5.90 -0.34 -11.02
C ASP A 51 5.05 0.51 -11.97
N PRO A 52 3.89 1.02 -11.55
CA PRO A 52 3.26 0.82 -10.23
C PRO A 52 2.60 -0.55 -10.07
N ARG A 53 2.17 -0.85 -8.86
CA ARG A 53 1.35 -2.02 -8.59
C ARG A 53 -0.08 -1.58 -8.29
N ALA A 54 -1.04 -2.41 -8.64
CA ALA A 54 -2.46 -2.13 -8.33
C ALA A 54 -2.86 -2.87 -7.06
N PHE A 55 -3.57 -2.18 -6.20
CA PHE A 55 -4.02 -2.72 -4.90
C PHE A 55 -5.52 -2.58 -4.76
N LEU A 56 -6.14 -3.58 -4.15
CA LEU A 56 -7.55 -3.53 -3.81
C LEU A 56 -7.69 -3.01 -2.38
N VAL A 57 -8.38 -1.89 -2.23
CA VAL A 57 -8.59 -1.24 -0.92
C VAL A 57 -10.06 -0.84 -0.83
N ARG A 58 -10.79 -1.44 0.11
CA ARG A 58 -12.20 -1.12 0.34
C ARG A 58 -13.05 -1.22 -0.93
N GLY A 59 -12.79 -2.24 -1.75
CA GLY A 59 -13.55 -2.44 -2.98
C GLY A 59 -13.14 -1.57 -4.16
N THR A 60 -12.11 -0.75 -3.98
CA THR A 60 -11.60 0.14 -5.02
C THR A 60 -10.20 -0.27 -5.41
N ILE A 61 -9.88 -0.21 -6.70
CA ILE A 61 -8.55 -0.53 -7.19
C ILE A 61 -7.74 0.77 -7.30
N ILE A 62 -6.58 0.79 -6.65
CA ILE A 62 -5.72 1.96 -6.59
C ILE A 62 -4.32 1.57 -7.05
N ALA A 63 -3.72 2.38 -7.92
CA ALA A 63 -2.32 2.18 -8.33
C ALA A 63 -1.42 2.96 -7.38
N ILE A 64 -0.42 2.28 -6.82
CA ILE A 64 0.52 2.91 -5.90
C ILE A 64 1.93 2.63 -6.38
N ARG A 65 2.72 3.70 -6.51
CA ARG A 65 4.10 3.57 -6.94
C ARG A 65 4.95 2.96 -5.83
N LYS A 66 6.00 2.26 -6.23
CA LYS A 66 6.91 1.62 -5.30
C LYS A 66 7.49 2.61 -4.28
N ASP A 67 7.83 3.81 -4.75
CA ASP A 67 8.38 4.85 -3.87
C ASP A 67 7.42 5.26 -2.77
N ASP A 68 6.12 5.21 -3.04
CA ASP A 68 5.11 5.51 -2.02
C ASP A 68 4.84 4.27 -1.16
N ALA A 69 4.77 3.10 -1.79
CA ALA A 69 4.46 1.85 -1.08
C ALA A 69 5.50 1.51 -0.02
N LYS A 70 6.75 1.82 -0.26
CA LYS A 70 7.81 1.49 0.71
C LYS A 70 7.66 2.23 2.04
N HIS A 71 6.87 3.31 2.06
CA HIS A 71 6.62 4.08 3.29
C HIS A 71 5.39 3.59 4.05
N ILE A 72 4.65 2.64 3.49
CA ILE A 72 3.44 2.11 4.10
C ILE A 72 3.80 0.80 4.80
N LYS A 73 3.75 0.81 6.12
CA LYS A 73 4.04 -0.39 6.91
C LYS A 73 2.78 -1.22 7.08
N ILE A 74 2.91 -2.52 6.92
CA ILE A 74 1.79 -3.45 7.02
C ILE A 74 2.12 -4.59 7.98
N LYS A 75 1.10 -5.24 8.43
CA LYS A 75 1.20 -6.44 9.27
C LYS A 75 0.49 -7.61 8.63
#